data_0853ee0023d05f6183154c7a2f28a3c6
#
_entry.id   0853ee0023d05f6183154c7a2f28a3c6
#
_cell.length_a   1.000
_cell.length_b   1.000
_cell.length_c   1.000
_cell.angle_alpha   90.00
_cell.angle_beta   90.00
_cell.angle_gamma   90.00
#
_symmetry.space_group_name_H-M   'P 1'
#
loop_
_entity.id
_entity.type
_entity.pdbx_description
1 polymer ?
#
loop_
_entity_poly.entity_id
_entity_poly.type
_entity_poly.pdbx_seq_one_letter_code
_entity_poly.pdbx_strand_id
1 'polypeptide(L)'
;MREKLRKIPKALKKQILLRYLSGVLIFILYDILIADSRNIYISLPVIIISVFLITNGSILLYNCVAEEYMCVSGICQSVCKTRFLRQIKYFTMLCDDKTVKVYPHSQIKDIKEGVEIKIYLSDKTSVYANDTEYVILSYYAVEAGNEVK
;
A
#
# COMPACT_ATOMS: atom_id res chain seq x y z
N MET A 1 18.94 13.43 7.75
CA MET A 1 17.50 13.19 7.55
C MET A 1 17.06 13.36 6.09
N ARG A 2 17.43 14.46 5.41
CA ARG A 2 17.06 14.69 4.00
C ARG A 2 17.58 13.62 3.03
N GLU A 3 18.79 13.08 3.22
CA GLU A 3 19.33 12.01 2.38
C GLU A 3 18.58 10.68 2.50
N LYS A 4 18.18 10.30 3.72
CA LYS A 4 17.36 9.10 3.95
C LYS A 4 16.00 9.19 3.25
N LEU A 5 15.33 10.36 3.34
CA LEU A 5 14.07 10.61 2.64
C LEU A 5 14.22 10.52 1.10
N ARG A 6 15.39 10.86 0.56
CA ARG A 6 15.64 10.78 -0.89
C ARG A 6 15.76 9.33 -1.36
N LYS A 7 16.25 8.43 -0.52
CA LYS A 7 16.43 6.99 -0.82
C LYS A 7 15.12 6.19 -0.81
N ILE A 8 14.05 6.70 -0.17
CA ILE A 8 12.76 6.00 -0.10
C ILE A 8 12.19 5.79 -1.52
N PRO A 9 11.75 4.58 -1.88
CA PRO A 9 11.12 4.27 -3.16
C PRO A 9 9.91 5.17 -3.47
N LYS A 10 9.70 5.47 -4.75
CA LYS A 10 8.60 6.35 -5.19
C LYS A 10 7.23 5.84 -4.78
N ALA A 11 7.02 4.52 -4.84
CA ALA A 11 5.77 3.88 -4.44
C ALA A 11 5.45 4.12 -2.96
N LEU A 12 6.44 3.98 -2.06
CA LEU A 12 6.27 4.25 -0.63
C LEU A 12 6.03 5.74 -0.35
N LYS A 13 6.77 6.64 -1.02
CA LYS A 13 6.51 8.09 -0.91
C LYS A 13 5.08 8.46 -1.30
N LYS A 14 4.57 7.87 -2.39
CA LYS A 14 3.20 8.08 -2.85
C LYS A 14 2.18 7.62 -1.80
N GLN A 15 2.40 6.48 -1.17
CA GLN A 15 1.54 5.96 -0.11
C GLN A 15 1.56 6.83 1.14
N ILE A 16 2.73 7.29 1.57
CA ILE A 16 2.87 8.21 2.70
C ILE A 16 2.12 9.50 2.42
N LEU A 17 2.38 10.12 1.25
CA LEU A 17 1.73 11.35 0.85
C LEU A 17 0.21 11.21 0.78
N LEU A 18 -0.29 10.10 0.22
CA LEU A 18 -1.72 9.83 0.13
C LEU A 18 -2.38 9.79 1.51
N ARG A 19 -1.76 9.13 2.49
CA ARG A 19 -2.29 9.04 3.87
C ARG A 19 -2.32 10.39 4.56
N TYR A 20 -1.26 11.19 4.44
CA TYR A 20 -1.25 12.55 5.00
C TYR A 20 -2.28 13.44 4.32
N LEU A 21 -2.31 13.43 2.98
CA LEU A 21 -3.21 14.26 2.22
C LEU A 21 -4.68 13.92 2.52
N SER A 22 -5.03 12.64 2.61
CA SER A 22 -6.39 12.22 2.96
C SER A 22 -6.76 12.62 4.39
N GLY A 23 -5.85 12.49 5.37
CA GLY A 23 -6.09 12.92 6.73
C GLY A 23 -6.34 14.43 6.84
N VAL A 24 -5.50 15.23 6.19
CA VAL A 24 -5.65 16.69 6.15
C VAL A 24 -6.92 17.11 5.41
N LEU A 25 -7.22 16.47 4.27
CA LEU A 25 -8.43 16.78 3.49
C LEU A 25 -9.71 16.51 4.30
N ILE A 26 -9.77 15.38 5.00
CA ILE A 26 -10.91 15.05 5.86
C ILE A 26 -11.06 16.09 6.98
N PHE A 27 -9.94 16.54 7.56
CA PHE A 27 -9.95 17.56 8.60
C PHE A 27 -10.48 18.90 8.07
N ILE A 28 -10.02 19.36 6.90
CA ILE A 28 -10.48 20.60 6.26
C ILE A 28 -11.97 20.51 5.87
N LEU A 29 -12.39 19.38 5.29
CA LEU A 29 -13.80 19.18 4.93
C LEU A 29 -14.70 19.21 6.16
N TYR A 30 -14.22 18.67 7.27
CA TYR A 30 -14.90 18.75 8.54
C TYR A 30 -15.10 20.20 9.00
N ASP A 31 -14.03 21.01 9.01
CA ASP A 31 -14.09 22.40 9.43
C ASP A 31 -15.10 23.21 8.58
N ILE A 32 -15.15 22.96 7.26
CA ILE A 32 -16.06 23.63 6.34
C ILE A 32 -17.53 23.23 6.60
N LEU A 33 -17.79 21.91 6.82
CA LEU A 33 -19.16 21.41 6.94
C LEU A 33 -19.77 21.65 8.33
N ILE A 34 -18.96 21.78 9.37
CA ILE A 34 -19.43 21.83 10.77
C ILE A 34 -19.24 23.23 11.39
N ALA A 35 -18.57 24.14 10.72
CA ALA A 35 -18.47 25.54 11.18
C ALA A 35 -19.85 26.14 11.55
N ASP A 36 -20.91 25.64 10.92
CA ASP A 36 -22.30 26.10 11.10
C ASP A 36 -23.10 25.30 12.18
N SER A 37 -22.77 24.04 12.43
CA SER A 37 -23.63 23.13 13.20
C SER A 37 -23.24 22.89 14.66
N ARG A 38 -22.06 23.31 15.13
CA ARG A 38 -21.52 23.14 16.53
C ARG A 38 -21.80 21.79 17.23
N ASN A 39 -22.12 20.75 16.47
CA ASN A 39 -22.52 19.46 17.05
C ASN A 39 -21.31 18.55 17.29
N ILE A 40 -20.85 18.48 18.55
CA ILE A 40 -19.69 17.71 18.98
C ILE A 40 -19.81 16.20 18.64
N TYR A 41 -21.01 15.65 18.62
CA TYR A 41 -21.22 14.21 18.35
C TYR A 41 -20.86 13.81 16.92
N ILE A 42 -20.98 14.74 15.96
CA ILE A 42 -20.59 14.50 14.55
C ILE A 42 -19.11 14.76 14.36
N SER A 43 -18.52 15.66 15.16
CA SER A 43 -17.10 16.04 15.05
C SER A 43 -16.14 14.95 15.50
N LEU A 44 -16.48 14.25 16.55
CA LEU A 44 -15.59 13.31 17.20
C LEU A 44 -15.15 12.13 16.30
N PRO A 45 -16.03 11.44 15.55
CA PRO A 45 -15.62 10.38 14.63
C PRO A 45 -14.68 10.88 13.51
N VAL A 46 -14.91 12.08 12.98
CA VAL A 46 -14.11 12.64 11.89
C VAL A 46 -12.69 12.98 12.37
N ILE A 47 -12.57 13.56 13.56
CA ILE A 47 -11.27 13.84 14.18
C ILE A 47 -10.51 12.54 14.41
N ILE A 48 -11.17 11.51 14.96
CA ILE A 48 -10.54 10.20 15.18
C ILE A 48 -10.02 9.60 13.88
N ILE A 49 -10.81 9.61 12.79
CA ILE A 49 -10.40 9.08 11.50
C ILE A 49 -9.21 9.87 10.93
N SER A 50 -9.25 11.19 11.03
CA SER A 50 -8.19 12.07 10.55
C SER A 50 -6.87 11.80 11.29
N VAL A 51 -6.90 11.76 12.62
CA VAL A 51 -5.75 11.43 13.47
C VAL A 51 -5.21 10.04 13.15
N PHE A 52 -6.09 9.06 12.98
CA PHE A 52 -5.71 7.69 12.62
C PHE A 52 -4.96 7.63 11.29
N LEU A 53 -5.43 8.33 10.26
CA LEU A 53 -4.76 8.37 8.94
C LEU A 53 -3.39 9.04 9.02
N ILE A 54 -3.26 10.16 9.74
CA ILE A 54 -1.99 10.86 9.93
C ILE A 54 -1.02 9.97 10.71
N THR A 55 -1.48 9.32 11.78
CA THR A 55 -0.65 8.41 12.59
C THR A 55 -0.14 7.23 11.77
N ASN A 56 -1.01 6.59 10.98
CA ASN A 56 -0.61 5.52 10.06
C ASN A 56 0.40 5.99 8.99
N GLY A 57 0.26 7.23 8.51
CA GLY A 57 1.23 7.85 7.61
C GLY A 57 2.58 8.06 8.29
N SER A 58 2.58 8.48 9.55
CA SER A 58 3.78 8.71 10.35
C SER A 58 4.52 7.42 10.69
N ILE A 59 3.80 6.35 11.04
CA ILE A 59 4.37 5.02 11.28
C ILE A 59 5.03 4.49 10.00
N LEU A 60 4.35 4.60 8.85
CA LEU A 60 4.93 4.18 7.59
C LEU A 60 6.19 4.97 7.24
N LEU A 61 6.18 6.29 7.46
CA LEU A 61 7.35 7.13 7.25
C LEU A 61 8.50 6.73 8.17
N TYR A 62 8.22 6.47 9.44
CA TYR A 62 9.22 6.02 10.40
C TYR A 62 9.87 4.71 9.96
N ASN A 63 9.08 3.69 9.61
CA ASN A 63 9.57 2.38 9.13
C ASN A 63 10.42 2.54 7.85
N CYS A 64 10.00 3.44 6.94
CA CYS A 64 10.80 3.73 5.74
C CYS A 64 12.14 4.41 6.05
N VAL A 65 12.19 5.32 7.03
CA VAL A 65 13.42 6.02 7.44
C VAL A 65 14.33 5.11 8.26
N ALA A 66 13.75 4.20 9.04
CA ALA A 66 14.47 3.17 9.79
C ALA A 66 14.97 2.02 8.90
N GLU A 67 14.58 2.00 7.61
CA GLU A 67 14.88 0.92 6.66
C GLU A 67 14.27 -0.43 7.09
N GLU A 68 13.20 -0.41 7.91
CA GLU A 68 12.45 -1.59 8.37
C GLU A 68 11.42 -2.03 7.31
N TYR A 69 11.86 -2.22 6.09
CA TYR A 69 11.05 -2.77 5.01
C TYR A 69 11.86 -3.67 4.10
N MET A 70 11.20 -4.70 3.58
CA MET A 70 11.76 -5.62 2.60
C MET A 70 11.18 -5.33 1.23
N CYS A 71 12.00 -5.45 0.19
CA CYS A 71 11.56 -5.38 -1.19
C CYS A 71 11.65 -6.77 -1.81
N VAL A 72 10.52 -7.31 -2.23
CA VAL A 72 10.45 -8.57 -2.97
C VAL A 72 10.14 -8.23 -4.42
N SER A 73 11.01 -8.63 -5.33
CA SER A 73 10.84 -8.45 -6.78
C SER A 73 10.62 -9.78 -7.47
N GLY A 74 9.76 -9.79 -8.47
CA GLY A 74 9.49 -10.99 -9.26
C GLY A 74 8.75 -10.65 -10.54
N ILE A 75 8.63 -11.65 -11.42
CA ILE A 75 7.92 -11.53 -12.70
C ILE A 75 6.49 -12.02 -12.51
N CYS A 76 5.51 -11.22 -12.92
CA CYS A 76 4.11 -11.61 -12.86
C CYS A 76 3.84 -12.78 -13.80
N GLN A 77 3.39 -13.91 -13.25
CA GLN A 77 3.03 -15.11 -14.03
C GLN A 77 1.57 -15.11 -14.45
N SER A 78 0.68 -14.74 -13.53
CA SER A 78 -0.75 -14.73 -13.81
C SER A 78 -1.49 -13.67 -13.01
N VAL A 79 -2.57 -13.15 -13.59
CA VAL A 79 -3.45 -12.17 -12.94
C VAL A 79 -4.88 -12.66 -12.96
N CYS A 80 -5.41 -12.97 -11.78
CA CYS A 80 -6.79 -13.36 -11.63
C CYS A 80 -7.67 -12.14 -11.34
N LYS A 81 -8.66 -11.89 -12.20
CA LYS A 81 -9.60 -10.77 -12.06
C LYS A 81 -10.95 -11.25 -11.57
N THR A 82 -11.65 -10.41 -10.82
CA THR A 82 -13.04 -10.67 -10.42
C THR A 82 -13.96 -10.58 -11.62
N ARG A 83 -15.00 -11.45 -11.65
CA ARG A 83 -15.94 -11.55 -12.78
C ARG A 83 -16.77 -10.28 -12.98
N PHE A 84 -17.12 -9.59 -11.90
CA PHE A 84 -18.09 -8.48 -11.95
C PHE A 84 -17.44 -7.10 -12.19
N LEU A 85 -16.34 -6.80 -11.49
CA LEU A 85 -15.70 -5.47 -11.55
C LEU A 85 -14.38 -5.47 -12.32
N ARG A 86 -13.95 -6.62 -12.85
CA ARG A 86 -12.64 -6.82 -13.50
C ARG A 86 -11.45 -6.34 -12.65
N GLN A 87 -11.66 -6.25 -11.33
CA GLN A 87 -10.61 -5.92 -10.38
C GLN A 87 -9.69 -7.13 -10.17
N ILE A 88 -8.43 -6.88 -9.90
CA ILE A 88 -7.46 -7.93 -9.59
C ILE A 88 -7.83 -8.53 -8.23
N LYS A 89 -8.20 -9.81 -8.21
CA LYS A 89 -8.49 -10.57 -7.00
C LYS A 89 -7.20 -11.04 -6.34
N TYR A 90 -6.28 -11.57 -7.10
CA TYR A 90 -4.92 -11.92 -6.73
C TYR A 90 -4.06 -11.98 -7.98
N PHE A 91 -2.77 -11.89 -7.81
CA PHE A 91 -1.80 -12.18 -8.86
C PHE A 91 -0.71 -13.07 -8.30
N THR A 92 -0.09 -13.85 -9.17
CA THR A 92 1.05 -14.68 -8.83
C THR A 92 2.30 -14.14 -9.50
N MET A 93 3.39 -14.13 -8.77
CA MET A 93 4.70 -13.75 -9.29
C MET A 93 5.72 -14.82 -8.96
N LEU A 94 6.68 -14.99 -9.85
CA LEU A 94 7.85 -15.84 -9.64
C LEU A 94 8.97 -14.99 -9.04
N CYS A 95 9.45 -15.43 -7.89
CA CYS A 95 10.56 -14.81 -7.17
C CYS A 95 11.55 -15.92 -6.78
N ASP A 96 12.76 -15.92 -7.33
CA ASP A 96 13.83 -16.89 -7.02
C ASP A 96 13.32 -18.35 -7.02
N ASP A 97 12.67 -18.79 -8.10
CA ASP A 97 12.07 -20.13 -8.29
C ASP A 97 10.90 -20.47 -7.35
N LYS A 98 10.39 -19.51 -6.60
CA LYS A 98 9.24 -19.67 -5.72
C LYS A 98 8.06 -18.87 -6.22
N THR A 99 6.89 -19.50 -6.20
CA THR A 99 5.64 -18.82 -6.57
C THR A 99 5.09 -18.05 -5.37
N VAL A 100 4.92 -16.76 -5.54
CA VAL A 100 4.37 -15.87 -4.52
C VAL A 100 3.00 -15.38 -4.97
N LYS A 101 1.98 -15.63 -4.16
CA LYS A 101 0.61 -15.20 -4.39
C LYS A 101 0.29 -13.98 -3.54
N VAL A 102 -0.19 -12.92 -4.19
CA VAL A 102 -0.44 -11.63 -3.56
C VAL A 102 -1.90 -11.23 -3.71
N TYR A 103 -2.52 -10.84 -2.60
CA TYR A 103 -3.89 -10.33 -2.58
C TYR A 103 -3.86 -8.80 -2.45
N PRO A 104 -4.24 -8.05 -3.51
CA PRO A 104 -4.20 -6.60 -3.46
C PRO A 104 -5.28 -6.01 -2.57
N HIS A 105 -4.90 -5.07 -1.70
CA HIS A 105 -5.83 -4.30 -0.87
C HIS A 105 -6.47 -3.12 -1.59
N SER A 106 -5.90 -2.70 -2.70
CA SER A 106 -6.38 -1.58 -3.52
C SER A 106 -6.35 -1.95 -4.99
N GLN A 107 -7.09 -1.21 -5.80
CA GLN A 107 -7.01 -1.37 -7.25
C GLN A 107 -5.61 -0.99 -7.73
N ILE A 108 -4.86 -2.00 -8.16
CA ILE A 108 -3.58 -1.79 -8.80
C ILE A 108 -3.85 -1.77 -10.30
N LYS A 109 -3.63 -0.62 -10.91
CA LYS A 109 -3.63 -0.49 -12.37
C LYS A 109 -2.26 -0.97 -12.86
N ASP A 110 -2.20 -1.47 -14.07
CA ASP A 110 -0.95 -1.78 -14.80
C ASP A 110 -0.22 -3.07 -14.42
N ILE A 111 -0.81 -3.97 -13.62
CA ILE A 111 -0.29 -5.34 -13.48
C ILE A 111 -0.77 -6.17 -14.67
N LYS A 112 0.19 -6.65 -15.45
CA LYS A 112 0.01 -7.59 -16.57
C LYS A 112 0.98 -8.76 -16.41
N GLU A 113 0.68 -9.84 -17.07
CA GLU A 113 1.59 -11.00 -17.17
C GLU A 113 2.89 -10.59 -17.87
N GLY A 114 4.03 -11.08 -17.39
CA GLY A 114 5.36 -10.75 -17.90
C GLY A 114 5.96 -9.42 -17.39
N VAL A 115 5.25 -8.67 -16.57
CA VAL A 115 5.75 -7.42 -15.97
C VAL A 115 6.53 -7.72 -14.69
N GLU A 116 7.67 -7.06 -14.50
CA GLU A 116 8.37 -7.07 -13.22
C GLU A 116 7.57 -6.31 -12.17
N ILE A 117 7.35 -6.94 -11.01
CA ILE A 117 6.62 -6.36 -9.89
C ILE A 117 7.55 -6.28 -8.69
N LYS A 118 7.56 -5.12 -8.03
CA LYS A 118 8.25 -4.90 -6.76
C LYS A 118 7.22 -4.65 -5.66
N ILE A 119 7.29 -5.46 -4.61
CA ILE A 119 6.41 -5.38 -3.45
C ILE A 119 7.23 -4.96 -2.25
N TYR A 120 6.77 -3.92 -1.56
CA TYR A 120 7.38 -3.41 -0.35
C TYR A 120 6.59 -3.90 0.86
N LEU A 121 7.23 -4.70 1.69
CA LEU A 121 6.66 -5.34 2.88
C LEU A 121 7.29 -4.77 4.15
N SER A 122 6.60 -4.90 5.27
CA SER A 122 7.27 -4.77 6.57
C SER A 122 8.19 -5.97 6.79
N ASP A 123 9.31 -5.77 7.44
CA ASP A 123 10.17 -6.86 7.93
C ASP A 123 9.43 -7.81 8.89
N LYS A 124 8.37 -7.32 9.53
CA LYS A 124 7.49 -8.07 10.44
C LYS A 124 6.28 -8.72 9.76
N THR A 125 6.17 -8.61 8.42
CA THR A 125 5.03 -9.20 7.71
C THR A 125 5.10 -10.71 7.74
N SER A 126 4.04 -11.35 8.25
CA SER A 126 3.90 -12.80 8.19
C SER A 126 3.67 -13.23 6.74
N VAL A 127 4.60 -14.02 6.20
CA VAL A 127 4.44 -14.68 4.91
C VAL A 127 3.98 -16.10 5.20
N TYR A 128 2.82 -16.45 4.73
CA TYR A 128 2.30 -17.81 4.88
C TYR A 128 2.90 -18.70 3.79
N ALA A 129 3.62 -19.74 4.20
CA ALA A 129 4.13 -20.76 3.30
C ALA A 129 3.12 -21.90 3.25
N ASN A 130 2.62 -22.23 2.08
CA ASN A 130 1.97 -23.48 1.77
C ASN A 130 2.97 -24.30 0.93
N ASP A 131 2.91 -25.62 0.92
CA ASP A 131 3.96 -26.53 0.40
C ASP A 131 4.68 -26.11 -0.89
N THR A 132 4.01 -25.34 -1.75
CA THR A 132 4.55 -24.86 -3.04
C THR A 132 4.40 -23.35 -3.27
N GLU A 133 3.62 -22.65 -2.46
CA GLU A 133 3.31 -21.23 -2.69
C GLU A 133 3.49 -20.40 -1.42
N TYR A 134 4.04 -19.22 -1.58
CA TYR A 134 4.07 -18.19 -0.53
C TYR A 134 2.89 -17.23 -0.72
N VAL A 135 2.16 -16.94 0.36
CA VAL A 135 1.02 -16.04 0.32
C VAL A 135 1.32 -14.76 1.09
N ILE A 136 1.23 -13.62 0.42
CA ILE A 136 1.37 -12.29 0.99
C ILE A 136 -0.02 -11.65 1.09
N LEU A 137 -0.45 -11.36 2.32
CA LEU A 137 -1.72 -10.71 2.60
C LEU A 137 -1.57 -9.23 2.93
N SER A 138 -0.41 -8.81 3.43
CA SER A 138 -0.17 -7.42 3.86
C SER A 138 1.10 -6.87 3.24
N TYR A 139 1.00 -5.66 2.68
CA TYR A 139 2.13 -4.95 2.08
C TYR A 139 1.92 -3.44 2.19
N TYR A 140 3.00 -2.67 2.09
CA TYR A 140 2.97 -1.22 2.10
C TYR A 140 2.64 -0.64 0.73
N ALA A 141 3.31 -1.11 -0.32
CA ALA A 141 3.14 -0.63 -1.68
C ALA A 141 3.52 -1.70 -2.71
N VAL A 142 2.96 -1.57 -3.90
CA VAL A 142 3.32 -2.36 -5.09
C VAL A 142 3.72 -1.40 -6.19
N GLU A 143 4.80 -1.71 -6.87
CA GLU A 143 5.30 -0.98 -8.02
C GLU A 143 5.39 -1.95 -9.20
N ALA A 144 4.70 -1.65 -10.29
CA ALA A 144 4.85 -2.37 -11.55
C ALA A 144 5.98 -1.72 -12.34
N GLY A 145 6.96 -2.53 -12.74
CA GLY A 145 8.06 -2.13 -13.61
C GLY A 145 7.65 -2.09 -15.08
N ASN A 146 8.64 -1.94 -15.96
CA ASN A 146 8.44 -2.08 -17.38
C ASN A 146 8.32 -3.56 -17.77
N GLU A 147 7.63 -3.84 -18.87
CA GLU A 147 7.58 -5.19 -19.44
C GLU A 147 9.01 -5.69 -19.69
N VAL A 148 9.33 -6.85 -19.13
CA VAL A 148 10.59 -7.53 -19.43
C VAL A 148 10.46 -8.07 -20.85
N LYS A 149 11.21 -7.47 -21.78
CA LYS A 149 11.30 -7.92 -23.19
C LYS A 149 12.18 -9.13 -23.30
#